data_5cc3d5ffdadc1ea10af2507ff06913eb
#
_entry.id   5cc3d5ffdadc1ea10af2507ff06913eb
#
_cell.length_a   1.000
_cell.length_b   1.000
_cell.length_c   1.000
_cell.angle_alpha   90.00
_cell.angle_beta   90.00
_cell.angle_gamma   90.00
#
_symmetry.space_group_name_H-M   'P 1'
#
loop_
_entity.id
_entity.type
_entity.pdbx_description
1 polymer ?
#
loop_
_entity_poly.entity_id
_entity_poly.type
_entity_poly.pdbx_seq_one_letter_code
_entity_poly.pdbx_strand_id
1 'polypeptide(L)'
;MKNTPNSQSQIKETDSIKMKIDKITDNKKQYLDLLLLADEQENMIDKYLANGDMFALFDDDLKSVCVVTAIDNETCELKNIATYEKYQSKGYGKALIKFIFDFYKNNYKIMLVGTGETPTILSFYESCGFEKSYRIKNFFTDNYDHPMFEDGIQLIDMVYLKKDL
;
A
#
# COMPACT_ATOMS: atom_id res chain seq x y z
N MET A 1 -33.23 37.45 44.52
CA MET A 1 -32.02 36.69 44.20
C MET A 1 -32.24 35.87 42.97
N LYS A 2 -31.65 36.21 41.85
CA LYS A 2 -31.84 35.51 40.56
C LYS A 2 -30.65 34.57 40.35
N ASN A 3 -30.92 33.27 40.34
CA ASN A 3 -29.97 32.25 39.99
C ASN A 3 -29.78 32.24 38.47
N THR A 4 -28.56 32.51 38.02
CA THR A 4 -28.11 32.31 36.63
C THR A 4 -27.76 30.84 36.45
N PRO A 5 -28.24 30.17 35.42
CA PRO A 5 -27.80 28.81 35.12
C PRO A 5 -26.45 28.90 34.41
N ASN A 6 -25.53 28.12 34.92
CA ASN A 6 -24.20 27.87 34.41
C ASN A 6 -24.33 27.08 33.10
N SER A 7 -24.06 27.71 31.96
CA SER A 7 -23.96 27.04 30.68
C SER A 7 -22.62 26.37 30.60
N GLN A 8 -22.57 25.09 30.95
CA GLN A 8 -21.46 24.22 30.57
C GLN A 8 -21.54 24.03 29.06
N SER A 9 -20.64 24.70 28.36
CA SER A 9 -20.35 24.41 26.97
C SER A 9 -19.77 22.99 26.89
N GLN A 10 -20.60 22.06 26.44
CA GLN A 10 -20.12 20.77 25.99
C GLN A 10 -19.25 21.00 24.76
N ILE A 11 -17.94 20.94 24.95
CA ILE A 11 -16.98 20.79 23.86
C ILE A 11 -17.27 19.39 23.30
N LYS A 12 -17.91 19.34 22.12
CA LYS A 12 -17.93 18.13 21.32
C LYS A 12 -16.49 17.87 20.94
N GLU A 13 -15.84 16.91 21.60
CA GLU A 13 -14.66 16.26 21.07
C GLU A 13 -15.05 15.75 19.68
N THR A 14 -14.57 16.43 18.64
CA THR A 14 -14.55 15.86 17.31
C THR A 14 -13.70 14.60 17.43
N ASP A 15 -14.32 13.43 17.20
CA ASP A 15 -13.62 12.17 17.03
C ASP A 15 -12.52 12.39 15.98
N SER A 16 -11.31 12.69 16.45
CA SER A 16 -10.14 12.70 15.58
C SER A 16 -9.93 11.24 15.17
N ILE A 17 -10.16 10.95 13.89
CA ILE A 17 -9.84 9.67 13.27
C ILE A 17 -8.38 9.35 13.61
N LYS A 18 -8.16 8.39 14.51
CA LYS A 18 -6.82 7.97 14.95
C LYS A 18 -6.26 6.98 13.96
N MET A 19 -5.80 7.48 12.83
CA MET A 19 -5.05 6.69 11.87
C MET A 19 -3.65 6.46 12.42
N LYS A 20 -3.23 5.18 12.50
CA LYS A 20 -1.94 4.76 13.02
C LYS A 20 -1.27 3.84 12.01
N ILE A 21 0.01 4.07 11.74
CA ILE A 21 0.83 3.20 10.89
C ILE A 21 1.97 2.63 11.71
N ASP A 22 2.03 1.32 11.80
CA ASP A 22 3.07 0.59 12.51
C ASP A 22 3.98 -0.15 11.53
N LYS A 23 5.27 -0.16 11.81
CA LYS A 23 6.23 -1.07 11.17
C LYS A 23 6.11 -2.46 11.81
N ILE A 24 5.87 -3.49 11.00
CA ILE A 24 5.71 -4.87 11.44
C ILE A 24 7.04 -5.59 11.30
N THR A 25 7.63 -6.00 12.41
CA THR A 25 8.99 -6.59 12.44
C THR A 25 8.99 -8.10 12.59
N ASP A 26 7.91 -8.70 13.08
CA ASP A 26 7.78 -10.13 13.30
C ASP A 26 6.40 -10.65 12.93
N ASN A 27 6.28 -11.97 12.77
CA ASN A 27 5.03 -12.63 12.42
C ASN A 27 4.26 -11.95 11.27
N LYS A 28 4.97 -11.58 10.22
CA LYS A 28 4.40 -10.85 9.07
C LYS A 28 3.30 -11.63 8.37
N LYS A 29 3.37 -12.98 8.39
CA LYS A 29 2.35 -13.85 7.80
C LYS A 29 1.01 -13.87 8.54
N GLN A 30 0.90 -13.24 9.71
CA GLN A 30 -0.42 -13.00 10.33
C GLN A 30 -1.34 -12.16 9.43
N TYR A 31 -0.76 -11.40 8.47
CA TYR A 31 -1.49 -10.57 7.51
C TYR A 31 -1.54 -11.18 6.10
N LEU A 32 -1.29 -12.49 5.97
CA LEU A 32 -1.22 -13.16 4.67
C LEU A 32 -2.50 -13.03 3.86
N ASP A 33 -3.66 -13.10 4.50
CA ASP A 33 -4.96 -12.93 3.85
C ASP A 33 -5.06 -11.59 3.10
N LEU A 34 -4.55 -10.53 3.72
CA LEU A 34 -4.54 -9.20 3.11
C LEU A 34 -3.48 -9.09 2.01
N LEU A 35 -2.29 -9.63 2.23
CA LEU A 35 -1.21 -9.63 1.22
C LEU A 35 -1.61 -10.36 -0.06
N LEU A 36 -2.39 -11.44 0.06
CA LEU A 36 -2.89 -12.21 -1.08
C LEU A 36 -3.89 -11.45 -1.96
N LEU A 37 -4.48 -10.37 -1.49
CA LEU A 37 -5.33 -9.50 -2.32
C LEU A 37 -4.54 -8.75 -3.39
N ALA A 38 -3.28 -8.46 -3.13
CA ALA A 38 -2.41 -7.74 -4.07
C ALA A 38 -1.49 -8.68 -4.85
N ASP A 39 -1.14 -9.83 -4.29
CA ASP A 39 -0.31 -10.85 -4.92
C ASP A 39 -0.89 -12.23 -4.60
N GLU A 40 -1.62 -12.80 -5.52
CA GLU A 40 -2.51 -13.96 -5.31
C GLU A 40 -1.78 -15.27 -5.01
N GLN A 41 -0.45 -15.29 -5.04
CA GLN A 41 0.34 -16.51 -4.93
C GLN A 41 1.35 -16.40 -3.77
N GLU A 42 1.17 -17.22 -2.73
CA GLU A 42 1.98 -17.15 -1.51
C GLU A 42 3.48 -17.32 -1.77
N ASN A 43 3.87 -18.24 -2.68
CA ASN A 43 5.28 -18.42 -2.99
C ASN A 43 5.94 -17.19 -3.66
N MET A 44 5.16 -16.33 -4.29
CA MET A 44 5.64 -15.05 -4.80
C MET A 44 5.84 -14.06 -3.64
N ILE A 45 4.92 -14.03 -2.69
CA ILE A 45 5.03 -13.21 -1.47
C ILE A 45 6.26 -13.62 -0.65
N ASP A 46 6.53 -14.91 -0.53
CA ASP A 46 7.68 -15.44 0.20
C ASP A 46 9.04 -14.94 -0.33
N LYS A 47 9.11 -14.55 -1.61
CA LYS A 47 10.35 -14.02 -2.20
C LYS A 47 10.78 -12.68 -1.61
N TYR A 48 9.88 -11.90 -1.04
CA TYR A 48 10.19 -10.55 -0.55
C TYR A 48 9.77 -10.28 0.89
N LEU A 49 8.89 -11.09 1.48
CA LEU A 49 8.27 -10.74 2.78
C LEU A 49 9.28 -10.74 3.93
N ALA A 50 10.14 -11.76 4.02
CA ALA A 50 11.06 -11.90 5.13
C ALA A 50 12.08 -10.75 5.22
N ASN A 51 12.60 -10.32 4.08
CA ASN A 51 13.64 -9.28 3.99
C ASN A 51 13.06 -7.87 3.75
N GLY A 52 11.78 -7.77 3.41
CA GLY A 52 11.11 -6.49 3.20
C GLY A 52 10.70 -5.81 4.49
N ASP A 53 10.61 -4.50 4.45
CA ASP A 53 9.96 -3.72 5.50
C ASP A 53 8.45 -3.74 5.29
N MET A 54 7.71 -4.13 6.31
CA MET A 54 6.25 -4.18 6.29
C MET A 54 5.65 -3.09 7.16
N PHE A 55 4.62 -2.42 6.65
CA PHE A 55 3.85 -1.42 7.39
C PHE A 55 2.37 -1.79 7.37
N ALA A 56 1.69 -1.55 8.48
CA ALA A 56 0.26 -1.77 8.62
C ALA A 56 -0.43 -0.48 9.08
N LEU A 57 -1.50 -0.13 8.40
CA LEU A 57 -2.33 1.03 8.70
C LEU A 57 -3.60 0.59 9.43
N PHE A 58 -3.81 1.16 10.60
CA PHE A 58 -4.98 0.95 11.45
C PHE A 58 -5.79 2.25 11.53
N ASP A 59 -7.09 2.10 11.49
CA ASP A 59 -8.09 3.11 11.79
C ASP A 59 -9.19 2.39 12.59
N ASP A 60 -9.02 2.33 13.92
CA ASP A 60 -9.60 1.42 14.88
C ASP A 60 -9.13 -0.04 14.67
N ASP A 61 -9.38 -0.63 13.51
CA ASP A 61 -8.90 -1.95 13.11
C ASP A 61 -7.98 -1.85 11.87
N LEU A 62 -7.41 -2.97 11.47
CA LEU A 62 -6.52 -3.07 10.32
C LEU A 62 -7.26 -2.72 9.01
N LYS A 63 -6.71 -1.80 8.25
CA LYS A 63 -7.26 -1.35 6.96
C LYS A 63 -6.40 -1.75 5.77
N SER A 64 -5.09 -1.55 5.89
CA SER A 64 -4.17 -1.69 4.76
C SER A 64 -2.78 -2.11 5.23
N VAL A 65 -2.05 -2.80 4.37
CA VAL A 65 -0.63 -3.17 4.57
C VAL A 65 0.17 -2.86 3.32
N CYS A 66 1.48 -2.67 3.48
CA CYS A 66 2.41 -2.65 2.36
C CYS A 66 3.76 -3.27 2.74
N VAL A 67 4.52 -3.68 1.73
CA VAL A 67 5.88 -4.20 1.86
C VAL A 67 6.80 -3.46 0.91
N VAL A 68 7.92 -2.97 1.43
CA VAL A 68 8.95 -2.26 0.65
C VAL A 68 10.27 -3.01 0.79
N THR A 69 10.96 -3.19 -0.32
CA THR A 69 12.30 -3.82 -0.37
C THR A 69 13.34 -2.86 -0.90
N ALA A 70 14.59 -3.02 -0.46
CA ALA A 70 15.73 -2.36 -1.07
C ALA A 70 16.10 -3.07 -2.39
N ILE A 71 16.34 -2.30 -3.44
CA ILE A 71 16.91 -2.79 -4.71
C ILE A 71 18.42 -2.57 -4.71
N ASP A 72 18.85 -1.35 -4.43
CA ASP A 72 20.24 -0.95 -4.27
C ASP A 72 20.36 0.21 -3.27
N ASN A 73 21.48 0.91 -3.22
CA ASN A 73 21.70 2.01 -2.27
C ASN A 73 20.86 3.27 -2.57
N GLU A 74 20.28 3.38 -3.74
CA GLU A 74 19.54 4.57 -4.17
C GLU A 74 18.07 4.28 -4.50
N THR A 75 17.69 2.99 -4.62
CA THR A 75 16.37 2.56 -5.11
C THR A 75 15.73 1.57 -4.17
N CYS A 76 14.48 1.81 -3.81
CA CYS A 76 13.61 0.84 -3.14
C CYS A 76 12.39 0.51 -4.01
N GLU A 77 11.68 -0.55 -3.66
CA GLU A 77 10.50 -1.01 -4.40
C GLU A 77 9.33 -1.29 -3.47
N LEU A 78 8.18 -0.73 -3.80
CA LEU A 78 6.90 -1.11 -3.21
C LEU A 78 6.46 -2.44 -3.83
N LYS A 79 6.65 -3.53 -3.09
CA LYS A 79 6.38 -4.91 -3.57
C LYS A 79 4.93 -5.35 -3.42
N ASN A 80 4.24 -4.83 -2.43
CA ASN A 80 2.86 -5.18 -2.13
C ASN A 80 2.19 -4.02 -1.42
N ILE A 81 0.99 -3.68 -1.83
CA ILE A 81 0.08 -2.82 -1.10
C ILE A 81 -1.33 -3.35 -1.26
N ALA A 82 -2.00 -3.58 -0.14
CA ALA A 82 -3.33 -4.14 -0.14
C ALA A 82 -4.21 -3.47 0.91
N THR A 83 -5.46 -3.21 0.54
CA THR A 83 -6.51 -2.71 1.42
C THR A 83 -7.67 -3.70 1.38
N TYR A 84 -8.25 -4.05 2.54
CA TYR A 84 -9.44 -4.88 2.56
C TYR A 84 -10.53 -4.30 1.66
N GLU A 85 -11.20 -5.15 0.91
CA GLU A 85 -12.15 -4.74 -0.14
C GLU A 85 -13.21 -3.75 0.37
N LYS A 86 -13.77 -4.03 1.55
CA LYS A 86 -14.77 -3.15 2.20
C LYS A 86 -14.25 -1.76 2.59
N TYR A 87 -12.93 -1.58 2.63
CA TYR A 87 -12.28 -0.31 3.00
C TYR A 87 -11.59 0.39 1.82
N GLN A 88 -11.65 -0.18 0.62
CA GLN A 88 -11.11 0.44 -0.60
C GLN A 88 -11.84 1.73 -0.94
N SER A 89 -11.19 2.59 -1.73
CA SER A 89 -11.71 3.89 -2.17
C SER A 89 -12.03 4.89 -1.04
N LYS A 90 -11.40 4.70 0.13
CA LYS A 90 -11.51 5.59 1.29
C LYS A 90 -10.22 6.33 1.62
N GLY A 91 -9.19 6.18 0.78
CA GLY A 91 -7.92 6.87 0.93
C GLY A 91 -6.86 6.16 1.79
N TYR A 92 -7.10 4.95 2.27
CA TYR A 92 -6.13 4.24 3.13
C TYR A 92 -4.86 3.85 2.37
N GLY A 93 -4.97 3.30 1.17
CA GLY A 93 -3.81 2.96 0.35
C GLY A 93 -2.97 4.19 0.00
N LYS A 94 -3.61 5.28 -0.37
CA LYS A 94 -2.94 6.55 -0.66
C LYS A 94 -2.23 7.13 0.57
N ALA A 95 -2.85 7.06 1.75
CA ALA A 95 -2.25 7.49 3.01
C ALA A 95 -1.02 6.67 3.35
N LEU A 96 -1.07 5.35 3.15
CA LEU A 96 0.06 4.46 3.38
C LEU A 96 1.22 4.73 2.41
N ILE A 97 0.93 4.98 1.14
CA ILE A 97 1.95 5.37 0.14
C ILE A 97 2.61 6.70 0.53
N LYS A 98 1.83 7.70 0.91
CA LYS A 98 2.38 8.98 1.37
C LYS A 98 3.31 8.80 2.58
N PHE A 99 2.93 7.94 3.52
CA PHE A 99 3.76 7.62 4.67
C PHE A 99 5.11 7.01 4.26
N ILE A 100 5.12 6.02 3.37
CA ILE A 100 6.38 5.38 2.94
C ILE A 100 7.26 6.31 2.10
N PHE A 101 6.71 7.23 1.33
CA PHE A 101 7.49 8.27 0.67
C PHE A 101 8.25 9.11 1.70
N ASP A 102 7.59 9.59 2.73
CA ASP A 102 8.21 10.37 3.80
C ASP A 102 9.22 9.54 4.62
N PHE A 103 8.91 8.28 4.86
CA PHE A 103 9.78 7.38 5.61
C PHE A 103 11.12 7.12 4.88
N TYR A 104 11.10 6.97 3.56
CA TYR A 104 12.27 6.57 2.76
C TYR A 104 13.01 7.72 2.07
N LYS A 105 12.47 8.93 2.01
CA LYS A 105 13.03 10.05 1.23
C LYS A 105 14.48 10.44 1.58
N ASN A 106 14.93 10.14 2.79
CA ASN A 106 16.31 10.41 3.21
C ASN A 106 17.26 9.23 2.98
N ASN A 107 16.72 8.06 2.63
CA ASN A 107 17.47 6.82 2.44
C ASN A 107 17.61 6.43 0.96
N TYR A 108 16.61 6.76 0.15
CA TYR A 108 16.55 6.42 -1.27
C TYR A 108 16.19 7.62 -2.11
N LYS A 109 16.61 7.61 -3.37
CA LYS A 109 16.26 8.65 -4.36
C LYS A 109 15.02 8.29 -5.15
N ILE A 110 14.79 7.00 -5.38
CA ILE A 110 13.73 6.48 -6.23
C ILE A 110 13.00 5.35 -5.53
N MET A 111 11.67 5.37 -5.63
CA MET A 111 10.82 4.23 -5.31
C MET A 111 10.17 3.70 -6.59
N LEU A 112 10.33 2.40 -6.84
CA LEU A 112 9.67 1.68 -7.93
C LEU A 112 8.41 0.99 -7.42
N VAL A 113 7.47 0.75 -8.33
CA VAL A 113 6.34 -0.17 -8.14
C VAL A 113 6.07 -0.88 -9.45
N GLY A 114 5.97 -2.21 -9.40
CA GLY A 114 5.57 -3.04 -10.53
C GLY A 114 4.13 -3.48 -10.37
N THR A 115 3.34 -3.40 -11.43
CA THR A 115 1.92 -3.75 -11.41
C THR A 115 1.43 -4.30 -12.74
N GLY A 116 0.29 -5.00 -12.71
CA GLY A 116 -0.45 -5.33 -13.92
C GLY A 116 -0.95 -4.08 -14.64
N GLU A 117 -1.14 -4.21 -15.93
CA GLU A 117 -1.56 -3.09 -16.79
C GLU A 117 -3.09 -3.02 -16.88
N THR A 118 -3.72 -2.36 -15.92
CA THR A 118 -5.14 -2.00 -15.97
C THR A 118 -5.31 -0.50 -15.76
N PRO A 119 -6.33 0.14 -16.38
CA PRO A 119 -6.55 1.58 -16.21
C PRO A 119 -6.74 1.99 -14.76
N THR A 120 -7.47 1.21 -13.97
CA THR A 120 -7.77 1.51 -12.57
C THR A 120 -6.50 1.52 -11.70
N ILE A 121 -5.64 0.51 -11.84
CA ILE A 121 -4.41 0.41 -11.05
C ILE A 121 -3.41 1.50 -11.45
N LEU A 122 -3.20 1.69 -12.75
CA LEU A 122 -2.30 2.74 -13.25
C LEU A 122 -2.73 4.12 -12.79
N SER A 123 -4.04 4.41 -12.88
CA SER A 123 -4.61 5.67 -12.40
C SER A 123 -4.39 5.88 -10.91
N PHE A 124 -4.51 4.81 -10.10
CA PHE A 124 -4.25 4.87 -8.66
C PHE A 124 -2.80 5.28 -8.36
N TYR A 125 -1.83 4.60 -8.96
CA TYR A 125 -0.42 4.92 -8.72
C TYR A 125 -0.02 6.29 -9.27
N GLU A 126 -0.52 6.66 -10.45
CA GLU A 126 -0.29 7.99 -11.01
C GLU A 126 -0.88 9.09 -10.10
N SER A 127 -2.05 8.86 -9.50
CA SER A 127 -2.65 9.79 -8.54
C SER A 127 -1.82 9.94 -7.24
N CYS A 128 -1.00 8.95 -6.91
CA CYS A 128 -0.07 9.01 -5.78
C CYS A 128 1.26 9.70 -6.13
N GLY A 129 1.49 10.03 -7.40
CA GLY A 129 2.69 10.72 -7.87
C GLY A 129 3.72 9.82 -8.57
N PHE A 130 3.40 8.55 -8.81
CA PHE A 130 4.21 7.70 -9.67
C PHE A 130 4.03 8.05 -11.14
N GLU A 131 5.06 7.81 -11.94
CA GLU A 131 5.03 7.94 -13.41
C GLU A 131 5.53 6.66 -14.07
N LYS A 132 5.00 6.33 -15.25
CA LYS A 132 5.41 5.14 -16.01
C LYS A 132 6.90 5.18 -16.32
N SER A 133 7.59 4.05 -16.18
CA SER A 133 9.03 3.91 -16.42
C SER A 133 9.35 2.86 -17.48
N TYR A 134 9.19 1.57 -17.17
CA TYR A 134 9.48 0.48 -18.10
C TYR A 134 8.53 -0.69 -17.88
N ARG A 135 8.63 -1.75 -18.72
CA ARG A 135 7.83 -2.96 -18.58
C ARG A 135 8.67 -4.22 -18.71
N ILE A 136 8.22 -5.28 -18.07
CA ILE A 136 8.72 -6.63 -18.26
C ILE A 136 7.66 -7.42 -19.02
N LYS A 137 7.96 -7.78 -20.28
CA LYS A 137 7.02 -8.53 -21.14
C LYS A 137 6.76 -9.90 -20.56
N ASN A 138 5.50 -10.34 -20.63
CA ASN A 138 5.04 -11.66 -20.24
C ASN A 138 5.33 -12.03 -18.78
N PHE A 139 5.56 -11.05 -17.90
CA PHE A 139 5.90 -11.31 -16.50
C PHE A 139 4.87 -12.20 -15.80
N PHE A 140 3.58 -11.90 -15.92
CA PHE A 140 2.54 -12.65 -15.24
C PHE A 140 2.33 -14.03 -15.86
N THR A 141 2.45 -14.18 -17.17
CA THR A 141 2.33 -15.47 -17.86
C THR A 141 3.53 -16.38 -17.61
N ASP A 142 4.72 -15.82 -17.41
CA ASP A 142 5.97 -16.58 -17.19
C ASP A 142 6.19 -16.96 -15.71
N ASN A 143 5.64 -16.19 -14.74
CA ASN A 143 5.96 -16.34 -13.31
C ASN A 143 4.82 -16.91 -12.45
N TYR A 144 3.58 -16.92 -12.93
CA TYR A 144 2.44 -17.46 -12.22
C TYR A 144 1.96 -18.76 -12.87
N ASP A 145 1.45 -19.68 -12.06
CA ASP A 145 1.03 -21.03 -12.50
C ASP A 145 -0.38 -21.07 -13.11
N HIS A 146 -1.06 -19.94 -13.11
CA HIS A 146 -2.41 -19.77 -13.68
C HIS A 146 -2.57 -18.37 -14.27
N PRO A 147 -3.53 -18.18 -15.21
CA PRO A 147 -3.83 -16.84 -15.73
C PRO A 147 -4.33 -15.91 -14.64
N MET A 148 -3.74 -14.71 -14.58
CA MET A 148 -4.09 -13.67 -13.63
C MET A 148 -5.01 -12.65 -14.28
N PHE A 149 -6.09 -12.27 -13.59
CA PHE A 149 -7.05 -11.28 -14.06
C PHE A 149 -7.27 -10.20 -13.02
N GLU A 150 -7.48 -8.97 -13.49
CA GLU A 150 -7.91 -7.85 -12.66
C GLU A 150 -8.87 -6.99 -13.47
N ASP A 151 -10.02 -6.64 -12.86
CA ASP A 151 -11.12 -5.93 -13.54
C ASP A 151 -11.53 -6.59 -14.88
N GLY A 152 -11.49 -7.92 -14.96
CA GLY A 152 -11.80 -8.68 -16.18
C GLY A 152 -10.71 -8.62 -17.26
N ILE A 153 -9.56 -8.02 -17.00
CA ILE A 153 -8.43 -7.89 -17.92
C ILE A 153 -7.35 -8.89 -17.54
N GLN A 154 -6.91 -9.73 -18.48
CA GLN A 154 -5.79 -10.64 -18.23
C GLN A 154 -4.49 -9.85 -18.07
N LEU A 155 -3.76 -10.11 -16.97
CA LEU A 155 -2.44 -9.54 -16.73
C LEU A 155 -1.41 -10.35 -17.53
N ILE A 156 -0.61 -9.68 -18.35
CA ILE A 156 0.43 -10.28 -19.20
C ILE A 156 1.77 -9.66 -18.84
N ASP A 157 1.97 -8.38 -19.16
CA ASP A 157 3.19 -7.63 -18.84
C ASP A 157 3.11 -7.01 -17.45
N MET A 158 4.25 -6.88 -16.79
CA MET A 158 4.38 -6.01 -15.61
C MET A 158 4.81 -4.63 -16.06
N VAL A 159 4.07 -3.61 -15.68
CA VAL A 159 4.42 -2.20 -15.88
C VAL A 159 5.08 -1.68 -14.62
N TYR A 160 6.28 -1.11 -14.76
CA TYR A 160 6.96 -0.42 -13.67
C TYR A 160 6.70 1.08 -13.72
N LEU A 161 6.36 1.64 -12.57
CA LEU A 161 6.27 3.07 -12.34
C LEU A 161 7.35 3.48 -11.33
N LYS A 162 7.74 4.74 -11.37
CA LYS A 162 8.75 5.30 -10.46
C LYS A 162 8.25 6.57 -9.79
N LYS A 163 8.77 6.84 -8.61
CA LYS A 163 8.58 8.07 -7.86
C LYS A 163 9.95 8.58 -7.40
N ASP A 164 10.28 9.82 -7.75
CA ASP A 164 11.43 10.52 -7.19
C ASP A 164 11.10 10.96 -5.75
N LEU A 165 11.92 10.52 -4.81
CA LEU A 165 11.72 10.76 -3.37
C LEU A 165 12.35 12.07 -2.88
#